data_10a260fe9640997bd3c0f591749133f5
#
_entry.id   10a260fe9640997bd3c0f591749133f5
#
_cell.length_a   1.000
_cell.length_b   1.000
_cell.length_c   1.000
_cell.angle_alpha   90.00
_cell.angle_beta   90.00
_cell.angle_gamma   90.00
#
_symmetry.space_group_name_H-M   'P 1'
#
loop_
_entity.id
_entity.type
_entity.pdbx_description
1 polymer ?
#
loop_
_entity_poly.entity_id
_entity_poly.type
_entity_poly.pdbx_seq_one_letter_code
_entity_poly.pdbx_strand_id
1 'polypeptide(L)'
;MKPRLKEQYDSIIVKNLQTKFEMKNKLMVPKFIKIILNMGLGADANDKKKLQNCIEDMSLISGQKPIVTRFKKSISNFKTRKGFPAGVKVTLRNDRMYEFLDRLVNIALPRIKDFRGLDVRGLDKFGNYTLGIKEHIVFPEI
;
A
#
# COMPACT_ATOMS: atom_id res chain seq x y z
N MET A 1 -13.50 -14.56 -9.40
CA MET A 1 -14.53 -13.66 -8.81
C MET A 1 -14.02 -12.24 -8.89
N LYS A 2 -14.88 -11.27 -9.24
CA LYS A 2 -14.48 -9.85 -9.18
C LYS A 2 -14.49 -9.38 -7.73
N PRO A 3 -13.52 -8.55 -7.29
CA PRO A 3 -13.53 -7.97 -5.96
C PRO A 3 -14.77 -7.09 -5.73
N ARG A 4 -15.37 -7.19 -4.55
CA ARG A 4 -16.56 -6.42 -4.16
C ARG A 4 -16.41 -4.93 -4.39
N LEU A 5 -15.30 -4.36 -3.97
CA LEU A 5 -15.03 -2.91 -4.11
C LEU A 5 -14.88 -2.50 -5.58
N LYS A 6 -14.39 -3.39 -6.46
CA LYS A 6 -14.31 -3.13 -7.90
C LYS A 6 -15.71 -3.13 -8.54
N GLU A 7 -16.58 -4.03 -8.13
CA GLU A 7 -17.97 -4.04 -8.59
C GLU A 7 -18.72 -2.78 -8.15
N GLN A 8 -18.54 -2.36 -6.90
CA GLN A 8 -19.09 -1.09 -6.40
C GLN A 8 -18.54 0.11 -7.18
N TYR A 9 -17.25 0.12 -7.48
CA TYR A 9 -16.64 1.18 -8.29
C TYR A 9 -17.31 1.27 -9.66
N ASP A 10 -17.40 0.15 -10.38
CA ASP A 10 -17.93 0.12 -11.76
C ASP A 10 -19.43 0.44 -11.82
N SER A 11 -20.23 0.02 -10.82
CA SER A 11 -21.69 0.14 -10.85
C SER A 11 -22.22 1.45 -10.25
N ILE A 12 -21.65 1.90 -9.15
CA ILE A 12 -22.17 3.00 -8.32
C ILE A 12 -21.22 4.21 -8.35
N ILE A 13 -19.94 4.01 -7.99
CA ILE A 13 -19.02 5.11 -7.73
C ILE A 13 -18.74 5.93 -8.98
N VAL A 14 -18.55 5.27 -10.12
CA VAL A 14 -18.29 5.94 -11.41
C VAL A 14 -19.46 6.86 -11.77
N LYS A 15 -20.71 6.41 -11.63
CA LYS A 15 -21.90 7.21 -11.94
C LYS A 15 -22.01 8.42 -11.01
N ASN A 16 -21.81 8.20 -9.71
CA ASN A 16 -21.88 9.26 -8.70
C ASN A 16 -20.80 10.34 -8.94
N LEU A 17 -19.57 9.91 -9.28
CA LEU A 17 -18.48 10.84 -9.59
C LEU A 17 -18.75 11.60 -10.88
N GLN A 18 -19.28 10.96 -11.93
CA GLN A 18 -19.67 11.64 -13.16
C GLN A 18 -20.71 12.74 -12.90
N THR A 19 -21.74 12.44 -12.11
CA THR A 19 -22.79 13.41 -11.78
C THR A 19 -22.23 14.54 -10.90
N LYS A 20 -21.43 14.20 -9.88
CA LYS A 20 -20.88 15.18 -8.92
C LYS A 20 -19.90 16.17 -9.56
N PHE A 21 -19.12 15.73 -10.52
CA PHE A 21 -18.10 16.55 -11.19
C PHE A 21 -18.47 16.93 -12.63
N GLU A 22 -19.72 16.69 -13.05
CA GLU A 22 -20.24 17.01 -14.38
C GLU A 22 -19.36 16.50 -15.55
N MET A 23 -18.77 15.31 -15.37
CA MET A 23 -17.83 14.76 -16.32
C MET A 23 -18.56 14.18 -17.54
N LYS A 24 -18.31 14.72 -18.74
CA LYS A 24 -18.93 14.27 -19.99
C LYS A 24 -18.51 12.86 -20.39
N ASN A 25 -17.26 12.46 -20.10
CA ASN A 25 -16.73 11.17 -20.51
C ASN A 25 -16.45 10.28 -19.28
N LYS A 26 -16.93 9.03 -19.33
CA LYS A 26 -16.68 8.02 -18.30
C LYS A 26 -15.20 7.75 -18.06
N LEU A 27 -14.35 7.90 -19.07
CA LEU A 27 -12.90 7.70 -18.97
C LEU A 27 -12.17 8.81 -18.20
N MET A 28 -12.82 9.95 -17.97
CA MET A 28 -12.27 11.05 -17.15
C MET A 28 -12.40 10.79 -15.65
N VAL A 29 -13.22 9.82 -15.25
CA VAL A 29 -13.46 9.51 -13.84
C VAL A 29 -12.16 8.98 -13.22
N PRO A 30 -11.71 9.55 -12.07
CA PRO A 30 -10.50 9.10 -11.39
C PRO A 30 -10.63 7.65 -10.93
N LYS A 31 -9.59 6.86 -11.14
CA LYS A 31 -9.50 5.46 -10.72
C LYS A 31 -8.17 5.17 -10.06
N PHE A 32 -8.15 4.18 -9.17
CA PHE A 32 -6.90 3.68 -8.63
C PHE A 32 -6.08 2.98 -9.74
N ILE A 33 -4.81 3.34 -9.84
CA ILE A 33 -3.87 2.75 -10.81
C ILE A 33 -3.09 1.62 -10.17
N LYS A 34 -2.56 1.85 -8.95
CA LYS A 34 -1.75 0.90 -8.19
C LYS A 34 -1.74 1.26 -6.71
N ILE A 35 -1.49 0.25 -5.88
CA ILE A 35 -1.13 0.42 -4.47
C ILE A 35 0.27 -0.12 -4.29
N ILE A 36 1.12 0.62 -3.61
CA ILE A 36 2.49 0.22 -3.31
C ILE A 36 2.61 0.03 -1.80
N LEU A 37 2.94 -1.18 -1.39
CA LEU A 37 3.29 -1.49 -0.02
C LEU A 37 4.81 -1.44 0.11
N ASN A 38 5.30 -0.79 1.15
CA ASN A 38 6.73 -0.70 1.42
C ASN A 38 6.99 -0.86 2.91
N MET A 39 7.96 -1.71 3.25
CA MET A 39 8.45 -1.90 4.60
C MET A 39 9.95 -1.60 4.60
N GLY A 40 10.32 -0.45 5.18
CA GLY A 40 11.71 -0.02 5.30
C GLY A 40 12.34 -0.62 6.56
N LEU A 41 13.47 -1.30 6.41
CA LEU A 41 14.21 -1.92 7.51
C LEU A 41 15.44 -1.11 7.94
N GLY A 42 15.92 -0.20 7.11
CA GLY A 42 17.11 0.59 7.40
C GLY A 42 18.32 -0.27 7.71
N ALA A 43 18.97 -0.03 8.86
CA ALA A 43 20.15 -0.79 9.31
C ALA A 43 19.84 -2.26 9.64
N ASP A 44 18.61 -2.57 10.06
CA ASP A 44 18.18 -3.94 10.40
C ASP A 44 18.09 -4.85 9.17
N ALA A 45 18.07 -4.29 7.96
CA ALA A 45 18.08 -5.06 6.72
C ALA A 45 19.36 -5.90 6.51
N ASN A 46 20.42 -5.65 7.28
CA ASN A 46 21.64 -6.46 7.27
C ASN A 46 21.43 -7.82 7.95
N ASP A 47 20.45 -7.95 8.83
CA ASP A 47 20.05 -9.21 9.45
C ASP A 47 19.18 -10.01 8.48
N LYS A 48 19.73 -11.11 7.97
CA LYS A 48 19.03 -11.97 7.00
C LYS A 48 17.73 -12.54 7.56
N LYS A 49 17.68 -12.84 8.87
CA LYS A 49 16.49 -13.40 9.51
C LYS A 49 15.36 -12.39 9.58
N LYS A 50 15.66 -11.16 10.00
CA LYS A 50 14.67 -10.05 10.01
C LYS A 50 14.15 -9.74 8.61
N LEU A 51 15.06 -9.72 7.62
CA LEU A 51 14.67 -9.50 6.23
C LEU A 51 13.74 -10.60 5.72
N GLN A 52 14.05 -11.86 6.04
CA GLN A 52 13.22 -13.01 5.62
C GLN A 52 11.83 -12.95 6.26
N ASN A 53 11.73 -12.65 7.54
CA ASN A 53 10.44 -12.49 8.23
C ASN A 53 9.60 -11.39 7.55
N CYS A 54 10.19 -10.24 7.24
CA CYS A 54 9.49 -9.16 6.54
C CYS A 54 9.03 -9.54 5.12
N ILE A 55 9.77 -10.41 4.42
CA ILE A 55 9.36 -10.96 3.13
C ILE A 55 8.13 -11.85 3.30
N GLU A 56 8.12 -12.69 4.33
CA GLU A 56 7.00 -13.59 4.63
C GLU A 56 5.75 -12.80 5.02
N ASP A 57 5.86 -11.86 5.97
CA ASP A 57 4.76 -11.00 6.40
C ASP A 57 4.16 -10.22 5.22
N MET A 58 5.02 -9.58 4.42
CA MET A 58 4.57 -8.83 3.25
C MET A 58 3.92 -9.73 2.20
N SER A 59 4.39 -10.97 2.06
CA SER A 59 3.79 -11.96 1.17
C SER A 59 2.40 -12.38 1.65
N LEU A 60 2.21 -12.59 2.94
CA LEU A 60 0.91 -12.90 3.55
C LEU A 60 -0.08 -11.75 3.35
N ILE A 61 0.31 -10.53 3.67
CA ILE A 61 -0.54 -9.33 3.55
C ILE A 61 -0.96 -9.09 2.09
N SER A 62 -0.01 -9.20 1.15
CA SER A 62 -0.25 -8.81 -0.25
C SER A 62 -0.76 -9.94 -1.14
N GLY A 63 -0.58 -11.20 -0.72
CA GLY A 63 -0.81 -12.38 -1.55
C GLY A 63 0.12 -12.45 -2.77
N GLN A 64 1.26 -11.73 -2.74
CA GLN A 64 2.20 -11.63 -3.85
C GLN A 64 3.63 -11.61 -3.32
N LYS A 65 4.56 -12.29 -4.02
CA LYS A 65 5.98 -12.31 -3.64
C LYS A 65 6.57 -10.90 -3.68
N PRO A 66 7.11 -10.38 -2.58
CA PRO A 66 7.70 -9.05 -2.52
C PRO A 66 9.09 -9.00 -3.16
N ILE A 67 9.51 -7.78 -3.48
CA ILE A 67 10.83 -7.49 -4.03
C ILE A 67 11.66 -6.83 -2.94
N VAL A 68 12.89 -7.31 -2.73
CA VAL A 68 13.86 -6.68 -1.84
C VAL A 68 14.41 -5.42 -2.51
N THR A 69 14.25 -4.28 -1.85
CA THR A 69 14.84 -3.01 -2.28
C THR A 69 16.27 -2.88 -1.77
N ARG A 70 17.11 -2.18 -2.53
CA ARG A 70 18.54 -2.02 -2.22
C ARG A 70 18.93 -0.55 -2.12
N PHE A 71 19.90 -0.24 -1.26
CA PHE A 71 20.43 1.11 -1.12
C PHE A 71 21.14 1.56 -2.41
N LYS A 72 20.85 2.81 -2.84
CA LYS A 72 21.49 3.43 -4.01
C LYS A 72 22.83 4.07 -3.68
N LYS A 73 22.99 4.60 -2.45
CA LYS A 73 24.18 5.31 -1.98
C LYS A 73 24.64 4.73 -0.64
N SER A 74 25.96 4.84 -0.37
CA SER A 74 26.54 4.52 0.93
C SER A 74 26.53 5.76 1.81
N ILE A 75 25.98 5.66 3.02
CA ILE A 75 25.94 6.75 4.02
C ILE A 75 26.41 6.19 5.35
N SER A 76 27.56 6.67 5.86
CA SER A 76 28.19 6.14 7.08
C SER A 76 27.32 6.34 8.32
N ASN A 77 26.70 7.50 8.48
CA ASN A 77 25.83 7.82 9.63
C ASN A 77 24.65 6.82 9.78
N PHE A 78 24.13 6.29 8.68
CA PHE A 78 23.05 5.31 8.70
C PHE A 78 23.56 3.86 8.59
N LYS A 79 24.87 3.64 8.63
CA LYS A 79 25.50 2.31 8.49
C LYS A 79 25.04 1.55 7.22
N THR A 80 24.77 2.29 6.15
CA THR A 80 24.25 1.74 4.90
C THR A 80 25.33 1.67 3.82
N ARG A 81 25.29 0.64 2.99
CA ARG A 81 26.20 0.45 1.84
C ARG A 81 25.40 0.26 0.56
N LYS A 82 25.92 0.83 -0.53
CA LYS A 82 25.34 0.63 -1.88
C LYS A 82 25.18 -0.86 -2.21
N GLY A 83 24.01 -1.24 -2.71
CA GLY A 83 23.71 -2.61 -3.09
C GLY A 83 23.21 -3.51 -1.96
N PHE A 84 23.33 -3.12 -0.69
CA PHE A 84 22.80 -3.87 0.43
C PHE A 84 21.27 -3.75 0.50
N PRO A 85 20.57 -4.74 1.09
CA PRO A 85 19.13 -4.67 1.26
C PRO A 85 18.73 -3.46 2.11
N ALA A 86 17.64 -2.81 1.76
CA ALA A 86 17.10 -1.63 2.45
C ALA A 86 15.72 -1.89 3.05
N GLY A 87 14.98 -2.81 2.45
CA GLY A 87 13.61 -3.14 2.84
C GLY A 87 12.92 -3.99 1.79
N VAL A 88 11.62 -4.07 1.89
CA VAL A 88 10.76 -4.91 1.05
C VAL A 88 9.65 -4.08 0.44
N LYS A 89 9.27 -4.38 -0.80
CA LYS A 89 8.26 -3.63 -1.54
C LYS A 89 7.39 -4.57 -2.36
N VAL A 90 6.09 -4.26 -2.42
CA VAL A 90 5.11 -4.91 -3.31
C VAL A 90 4.33 -3.86 -4.07
N THR A 91 4.02 -4.13 -5.32
CA THR A 91 3.14 -3.28 -6.14
C THR A 91 1.90 -4.09 -6.54
N LEU A 92 0.74 -3.66 -6.06
CA LEU A 92 -0.55 -4.28 -6.34
C LEU A 92 -1.27 -3.50 -7.45
N ARG A 93 -1.91 -4.23 -8.37
CA ARG A 93 -2.71 -3.70 -9.48
C ARG A 93 -3.97 -4.53 -9.67
N ASN A 94 -4.93 -3.97 -10.39
CA ASN A 94 -6.18 -4.63 -10.77
C ASN A 94 -6.92 -5.25 -9.58
N ASP A 95 -7.32 -6.50 -9.67
CA ASP A 95 -8.16 -7.18 -8.69
C ASP A 95 -7.50 -7.28 -7.31
N ARG A 96 -6.21 -7.64 -7.25
CA ARG A 96 -5.45 -7.69 -5.99
C ARG A 96 -5.36 -6.34 -5.28
N MET A 97 -5.31 -5.25 -6.04
CA MET A 97 -5.31 -3.89 -5.49
C MET A 97 -6.65 -3.58 -4.80
N TYR A 98 -7.76 -3.92 -5.43
CA TYR A 98 -9.09 -3.68 -4.85
C TYR A 98 -9.37 -4.59 -3.64
N GLU A 99 -8.94 -5.85 -3.68
CA GLU A 99 -9.03 -6.76 -2.53
C GLU A 99 -8.24 -6.26 -1.33
N PHE A 100 -6.99 -5.83 -1.56
CA PHE A 100 -6.18 -5.23 -0.51
C PHE A 100 -6.81 -3.95 0.05
N LEU A 101 -7.33 -3.08 -0.81
CA LEU A 101 -7.97 -1.84 -0.39
C LEU A 101 -9.22 -2.11 0.46
N ASP A 102 -10.02 -3.10 0.09
CA ASP A 102 -11.21 -3.50 0.86
C ASP A 102 -10.82 -4.00 2.26
N ARG A 103 -9.81 -4.86 2.38
CA ARG A 103 -9.27 -5.32 3.67
C ARG A 103 -8.66 -4.19 4.49
N LEU A 104 -7.92 -3.30 3.85
CA LEU A 104 -7.33 -2.14 4.52
C LEU A 104 -8.40 -1.27 5.17
N VAL A 105 -9.45 -0.89 4.42
CA VAL A 105 -10.49 0.03 4.88
C VAL A 105 -11.40 -0.62 5.92
N ASN A 106 -11.83 -1.86 5.70
CA ASN A 106 -12.87 -2.47 6.52
C ASN A 106 -12.32 -3.30 7.69
N ILE A 107 -11.07 -3.75 7.64
CA ILE A 107 -10.50 -4.63 8.66
C ILE A 107 -9.30 -3.96 9.35
N ALA A 108 -8.30 -3.52 8.58
CA ALA A 108 -7.04 -3.06 9.16
C ALA A 108 -7.17 -1.67 9.83
N LEU A 109 -7.77 -0.69 9.16
CA LEU A 109 -7.92 0.66 9.74
C LEU A 109 -8.72 0.68 11.04
N PRO A 110 -9.85 -0.04 11.20
CA PRO A 110 -10.57 -0.09 12.48
C PRO A 110 -9.79 -0.76 13.63
N ARG A 111 -8.79 -1.60 13.31
CA ARG A 111 -7.94 -2.26 14.31
C ARG A 111 -6.79 -1.38 14.83
N ILE A 112 -6.50 -0.27 14.15
CA ILE A 112 -5.47 0.66 14.60
C ILE A 112 -5.93 1.31 15.91
N LYS A 113 -5.11 1.18 16.96
CA LYS A 113 -5.37 1.88 18.24
C LYS A 113 -5.34 3.39 18.00
N ASP A 114 -6.30 4.09 18.63
CA ASP A 114 -6.42 5.55 18.53
C ASP A 114 -6.56 6.10 17.09
N PHE A 115 -7.20 5.34 16.21
CA PHE A 115 -7.44 5.78 14.85
C PHE A 115 -8.38 7.00 14.83
N ARG A 116 -7.86 8.15 14.36
CA ARG A 116 -8.58 9.43 14.29
C ARG A 116 -9.00 9.84 12.88
N GLY A 117 -8.96 8.90 11.94
CA GLY A 117 -9.19 9.17 10.52
C GLY A 117 -7.91 9.32 9.70
N LEU A 118 -8.09 9.51 8.41
CA LEU A 118 -6.99 9.69 7.47
C LEU A 118 -6.62 11.17 7.36
N ASP A 119 -5.33 11.50 7.43
CA ASP A 119 -4.85 12.87 7.30
C ASP A 119 -4.89 13.32 5.83
N VAL A 120 -5.50 14.47 5.57
CA VAL A 120 -5.56 15.10 4.24
C VAL A 120 -4.16 15.44 3.70
N ARG A 121 -3.19 15.67 4.59
CA ARG A 121 -1.80 15.99 4.21
C ARG A 121 -1.09 14.86 3.47
N GLY A 122 -1.61 13.62 3.58
CA GLY A 122 -1.11 12.49 2.81
C GLY A 122 -1.37 12.55 1.31
N LEU A 123 -2.22 13.49 0.85
CA LEU A 123 -2.56 13.65 -0.56
C LEU A 123 -1.59 14.64 -1.22
N ASP A 124 -0.99 14.21 -2.33
CA ASP A 124 -0.13 15.09 -3.14
C ASP A 124 -0.93 15.79 -4.28
N LYS A 125 -0.27 16.72 -4.99
CA LYS A 125 -0.87 17.45 -6.11
C LYS A 125 -1.16 16.58 -7.34
N PHE A 126 -0.64 15.37 -7.39
CA PHE A 126 -0.76 14.43 -8.51
C PHE A 126 -1.81 13.33 -8.25
N GLY A 127 -2.54 13.41 -7.13
CA GLY A 127 -3.55 12.44 -6.76
C GLY A 127 -2.98 11.15 -6.13
N ASN A 128 -1.75 11.17 -5.61
CA ASN A 128 -1.23 10.07 -4.80
C ASN A 128 -1.54 10.31 -3.33
N TYR A 129 -1.88 9.25 -2.62
CA TYR A 129 -2.09 9.27 -1.19
C TYR A 129 -1.07 8.38 -0.48
N THR A 130 -0.43 8.91 0.56
CA THR A 130 0.56 8.18 1.37
C THR A 130 0.04 7.98 2.78
N LEU A 131 -0.02 6.73 3.22
CA LEU A 131 -0.44 6.32 4.55
C LEU A 131 0.68 5.58 5.26
N GLY A 132 1.01 6.00 6.48
CA GLY A 132 1.94 5.27 7.36
C GLY A 132 1.18 4.42 8.37
N ILE A 133 1.50 3.13 8.44
CA ILE A 133 0.99 2.20 9.44
C ILE A 133 2.16 1.83 10.37
N LYS A 134 1.99 2.04 11.68
CA LYS A 134 3.05 1.78 12.65
C LYS A 134 3.22 0.30 12.95
N GLU A 135 2.11 -0.41 13.08
CA GLU A 135 2.07 -1.82 13.49
C GLU A 135 1.45 -2.67 12.38
N HIS A 136 2.18 -3.68 11.91
CA HIS A 136 1.68 -4.58 10.86
C HIS A 136 0.70 -5.65 11.39
N ILE A 137 0.65 -5.87 12.71
CA ILE A 137 -0.28 -6.78 13.40
C ILE A 137 -1.77 -6.41 13.17
N VAL A 138 -2.06 -5.20 12.69
CA VAL A 138 -3.44 -4.80 12.34
C VAL A 138 -4.01 -5.61 11.18
N PHE A 139 -3.16 -6.24 10.38
CA PHE A 139 -3.58 -7.15 9.33
C PHE A 139 -3.87 -8.54 9.90
N PRO A 140 -5.02 -9.14 9.60
CA PRO A 140 -5.43 -10.44 10.17
C PRO A 140 -4.63 -11.63 9.62
N GLU A 141 -3.82 -11.41 8.60
CA GLU A 141 -3.02 -12.46 7.95
C GLU A 141 -1.70 -12.76 8.69
N ILE A 142 -1.34 -11.93 9.69
CA ILE A 142 -0.11 -12.04 10.50
C ILE A 142 -0.39 -12.62 11.88
#